data_de8c8a385b62534d17aa64eef3d51488
#
_entry.id   de8c8a385b62534d17aa64eef3d51488
#
_cell.length_a   1.000
_cell.length_b   1.000
_cell.length_c   1.000
_cell.angle_alpha   90.00
_cell.angle_beta   90.00
_cell.angle_gamma   90.00
#
_symmetry.space_group_name_H-M   'P 1'
#
loop_
_entity.id
_entity.type
_entity.pdbx_description
1 polymer ?
#
loop_
_entity_poly.entity_id
_entity_poly.type
_entity_poly.pdbx_seq_one_letter_code
_entity_poly.pdbx_strand_id
1 'polypeptide(L)'
;MKQRLFRFKQFEVRHDLCPMPITTDSVLVGAAANASEARQVLDVGTGCGVIALMIAQRNPLAIIHAIDIHSDAVQQARQNFILSPWGNRLTAICDDFLAYASQSTQRYDLIVSNPPYFTEDTLSPDAQRASARNTVSLPLQSLIDGCQRLLNPNGIICLITPYSIGKSFALMVKHAGMHVAQCLIVKGTPGAEPSRIVWHITPSHTTTRFRHLVIELARGVYTPQYISLTHRFYLKM
;
A
#
# COMPACT_ATOMS: atom_id res chain seq x y z
N MET A 1 -21.42 -15.57 10.55
CA MET A 1 -20.39 -15.27 9.51
C MET A 1 -19.06 -15.84 9.97
N LYS A 2 -18.30 -16.50 9.07
CA LYS A 2 -16.97 -17.05 9.44
C LYS A 2 -16.02 -15.84 9.60
N GLN A 3 -15.46 -15.64 10.78
CA GLN A 3 -14.49 -14.57 11.03
C GLN A 3 -13.28 -14.76 10.09
N ARG A 4 -12.97 -13.75 9.30
CA ARG A 4 -11.77 -13.72 8.44
C ARG A 4 -10.65 -13.07 9.23
N LEU A 5 -9.81 -13.87 9.87
CA LEU A 5 -8.69 -13.43 10.69
C LEU A 5 -7.38 -13.86 10.04
N PHE A 6 -6.47 -12.91 9.84
CA PHE A 6 -5.11 -13.18 9.42
C PHE A 6 -4.14 -12.88 10.57
N ARG A 7 -3.24 -13.84 10.86
CA ARG A 7 -2.29 -13.73 11.96
C ARG A 7 -0.89 -13.46 11.46
N PHE A 8 -0.32 -12.36 11.92
CA PHE A 8 1.09 -12.03 11.81
C PHE A 8 1.83 -12.38 13.11
N LYS A 9 3.16 -12.27 13.13
CA LYS A 9 3.96 -12.60 14.33
C LYS A 9 3.65 -11.73 15.54
N GLN A 10 3.32 -10.46 15.34
CA GLN A 10 3.14 -9.48 16.42
C GLN A 10 1.75 -8.86 16.49
N PHE A 11 0.88 -9.13 15.52
CA PHE A 11 -0.48 -8.61 15.48
C PHE A 11 -1.41 -9.52 14.67
N GLU A 12 -2.68 -9.32 14.83
CA GLU A 12 -3.73 -9.98 14.07
C GLU A 12 -4.54 -8.94 13.30
N VAL A 13 -5.06 -9.31 12.14
CA VAL A 13 -5.90 -8.45 11.31
C VAL A 13 -7.20 -9.15 10.97
N ARG A 14 -8.30 -8.58 11.41
CA ARG A 14 -9.64 -8.94 10.96
C ARG A 14 -9.92 -8.20 9.66
N HIS A 15 -10.61 -8.86 8.73
CA HIS A 15 -10.96 -8.24 7.44
C HIS A 15 -12.35 -8.67 6.95
N ASP A 16 -13.26 -8.90 7.91
CA ASP A 16 -14.64 -9.32 7.63
C ASP A 16 -15.47 -8.23 7.00
N LEU A 17 -15.22 -6.96 7.39
CA LEU A 17 -15.94 -5.78 6.93
C LEU A 17 -15.29 -5.14 5.69
N CYS A 18 -14.11 -5.60 5.29
CA CYS A 18 -13.39 -5.00 4.16
C CYS A 18 -13.81 -5.63 2.83
N PRO A 19 -14.06 -4.83 1.80
CA PRO A 19 -14.39 -5.33 0.47
C PRO A 19 -13.24 -6.13 -0.14
N MET A 20 -12.00 -5.79 0.19
CA MET A 20 -10.78 -6.46 -0.29
C MET A 20 -10.10 -7.23 0.84
N PRO A 21 -9.73 -8.51 0.63
CA PRO A 21 -8.96 -9.27 1.60
C PRO A 21 -7.51 -8.76 1.65
N ILE A 22 -6.77 -9.22 2.68
CA ILE A 22 -5.31 -9.05 2.72
C ILE A 22 -4.70 -9.82 1.55
N THR A 23 -3.84 -9.14 0.78
CA THR A 23 -3.17 -9.70 -0.39
C THR A 23 -1.65 -9.65 -0.23
N THR A 24 -0.94 -10.40 -1.05
CA THR A 24 0.52 -10.32 -1.17
C THR A 24 0.97 -8.89 -1.52
N ASP A 25 0.18 -8.16 -2.32
CA ASP A 25 0.48 -6.78 -2.71
C ASP A 25 0.54 -5.85 -1.49
N SER A 26 -0.44 -5.96 -0.56
CA SER A 26 -0.44 -5.18 0.68
C SER A 26 0.79 -5.48 1.55
N VAL A 27 1.17 -6.76 1.64
CA VAL A 27 2.35 -7.17 2.41
C VAL A 27 3.64 -6.68 1.75
N LEU A 28 3.73 -6.72 0.43
CA LEU A 28 4.89 -6.19 -0.31
C LEU A 28 5.07 -4.69 -0.06
N VAL A 29 4.01 -3.89 -0.12
CA VAL A 29 4.07 -2.45 0.19
C VAL A 29 4.51 -2.22 1.63
N GLY A 30 3.83 -2.84 2.60
CA GLY A 30 4.13 -2.68 4.01
C GLY A 30 5.54 -3.13 4.39
N ALA A 31 6.08 -4.16 3.71
CA ALA A 31 7.43 -4.66 3.94
C ALA A 31 8.51 -3.83 3.21
N ALA A 32 8.25 -3.37 1.98
CA ALA A 32 9.22 -2.66 1.16
C ALA A 32 9.26 -1.14 1.43
N ALA A 33 8.22 -0.55 2.03
CA ALA A 33 8.19 0.87 2.35
C ALA A 33 9.40 1.28 3.22
N ASN A 34 10.05 2.39 2.88
CA ASN A 34 11.15 2.95 3.68
C ASN A 34 10.60 3.74 4.87
N ALA A 35 10.26 3.02 5.95
CA ALA A 35 9.56 3.58 7.10
C ALA A 35 10.48 3.98 8.27
N SER A 36 11.78 3.63 8.26
CA SER A 36 12.66 3.75 9.43
C SER A 36 12.77 5.17 9.99
N GLU A 37 12.81 6.19 9.13
CA GLU A 37 12.98 7.59 9.50
C GLU A 37 11.68 8.40 9.49
N ALA A 38 10.58 7.83 8.99
CA ALA A 38 9.32 8.53 8.84
C ALA A 38 8.66 8.80 10.20
N ARG A 39 8.33 10.05 10.48
CA ARG A 39 7.59 10.47 11.69
C ARG A 39 6.10 10.57 11.43
N GLN A 40 5.72 11.07 10.28
CA GLN A 40 4.34 11.22 9.85
C GLN A 40 4.09 10.32 8.64
N VAL A 41 3.17 9.39 8.76
CA VAL A 41 2.86 8.42 7.71
C VAL A 41 1.39 8.49 7.35
N LEU A 42 1.08 8.39 6.05
CA LEU A 42 -0.28 8.25 5.54
C LEU A 42 -0.43 6.94 4.77
N ASP A 43 -1.43 6.15 5.12
CA ASP A 43 -1.84 4.95 4.39
C ASP A 43 -3.14 5.26 3.62
N VAL A 44 -3.05 5.37 2.30
CA VAL A 44 -4.18 5.76 1.42
C VAL A 44 -4.87 4.53 0.87
N GLY A 45 -6.18 4.45 1.07
CA GLY A 45 -6.97 3.25 0.77
C GLY A 45 -6.61 2.12 1.72
N THR A 46 -6.62 2.41 3.02
CA THR A 46 -6.06 1.52 4.07
C THR A 46 -6.78 0.19 4.19
N GLY A 47 -8.04 0.09 3.77
CA GLY A 47 -8.85 -1.11 3.93
C GLY A 47 -8.92 -1.54 5.40
N CYS A 48 -8.44 -2.75 5.70
CA CYS A 48 -8.38 -3.28 7.06
C CYS A 48 -7.23 -2.75 7.92
N GLY A 49 -6.40 -1.84 7.41
CA GLY A 49 -5.29 -1.23 8.15
C GLY A 49 -4.00 -2.05 8.16
N VAL A 50 -3.86 -3.06 7.31
CA VAL A 50 -2.72 -3.99 7.35
C VAL A 50 -1.38 -3.29 7.07
N ILE A 51 -1.31 -2.38 6.09
CA ILE A 51 -0.08 -1.66 5.75
C ILE A 51 0.31 -0.74 6.90
N ALA A 52 -0.64 0.02 7.44
CA ALA A 52 -0.43 0.88 8.62
C ALA A 52 0.13 0.10 9.81
N LEU A 53 -0.43 -1.09 10.13
CA LEU A 53 0.06 -1.96 11.20
C LEU A 53 1.47 -2.49 10.94
N MET A 54 1.78 -2.88 9.71
CA MET A 54 3.13 -3.33 9.33
C MET A 54 4.17 -2.22 9.50
N ILE A 55 3.82 -0.98 9.18
CA ILE A 55 4.69 0.18 9.38
C ILE A 55 4.85 0.48 10.88
N ALA A 56 3.76 0.43 11.65
CA ALA A 56 3.79 0.64 13.10
C ALA A 56 4.70 -0.36 13.82
N GLN A 57 4.72 -1.63 13.37
CA GLN A 57 5.65 -2.65 13.86
C GLN A 57 7.11 -2.32 13.58
N ARG A 58 7.41 -1.74 12.42
CA ARG A 58 8.79 -1.45 11.97
C ARG A 58 9.35 -0.15 12.51
N ASN A 59 8.49 0.82 12.78
CA ASN A 59 8.89 2.13 13.26
C ASN A 59 8.13 2.50 14.53
N PRO A 60 8.79 2.48 15.71
CA PRO A 60 8.16 2.79 16.99
C PRO A 60 7.82 4.28 17.15
N LEU A 61 8.33 5.15 16.30
CA LEU A 61 8.21 6.61 16.43
C LEU A 61 7.21 7.20 15.43
N ALA A 62 6.74 6.41 14.46
CA ALA A 62 5.79 6.89 13.46
C ALA A 62 4.39 7.10 14.06
N ILE A 63 3.81 8.25 13.75
CA ILE A 63 2.37 8.53 13.87
C ILE A 63 1.76 8.26 12.50
N ILE A 64 0.70 7.45 12.47
CA ILE A 64 0.17 6.91 11.22
C ILE A 64 -1.30 7.30 11.09
N HIS A 65 -1.62 8.03 10.04
CA HIS A 65 -2.98 8.25 9.59
C HIS A 65 -3.29 7.23 8.49
N ALA A 66 -4.48 6.66 8.52
CA ALA A 66 -4.95 5.66 7.58
C ALA A 66 -6.31 6.07 7.06
N ILE A 67 -6.39 6.41 5.77
CA ILE A 67 -7.60 6.96 5.17
C ILE A 67 -8.25 5.95 4.23
N ASP A 68 -9.56 5.85 4.29
CA ASP A 68 -10.38 5.09 3.34
C ASP A 68 -11.74 5.77 3.17
N ILE A 69 -12.31 5.68 1.97
CA ILE A 69 -13.63 6.23 1.68
C ILE A 69 -14.76 5.35 2.24
N HIS A 70 -14.50 4.06 2.43
CA HIS A 70 -15.49 3.08 2.89
C HIS A 70 -15.55 3.04 4.42
N SER A 71 -16.68 3.44 4.98
CA SER A 71 -16.93 3.47 6.45
C SER A 71 -16.67 2.12 7.12
N ASP A 72 -17.08 1.02 6.48
CA ASP A 72 -16.90 -0.34 7.02
C ASP A 72 -15.42 -0.74 7.09
N ALA A 73 -14.63 -0.37 6.07
CA ALA A 73 -13.17 -0.56 6.07
C ALA A 73 -12.51 0.24 7.19
N VAL A 74 -12.90 1.52 7.36
CA VAL A 74 -12.40 2.38 8.44
C VAL A 74 -12.78 1.83 9.82
N GLN A 75 -14.00 1.34 9.98
CA GLN A 75 -14.42 0.68 11.21
C GLN A 75 -13.56 -0.56 11.51
N GLN A 76 -13.28 -1.37 10.50
CA GLN A 76 -12.42 -2.54 10.64
C GLN A 76 -10.99 -2.15 10.99
N ALA A 77 -10.42 -1.14 10.31
CA ALA A 77 -9.09 -0.62 10.61
C ALA A 77 -8.99 -0.11 12.06
N ARG A 78 -9.98 0.66 12.54
CA ARG A 78 -10.05 1.12 13.95
C ARG A 78 -10.02 -0.04 14.94
N GLN A 79 -10.82 -1.09 14.69
CA GLN A 79 -10.84 -2.28 15.54
C GLN A 79 -9.47 -2.97 15.57
N ASN A 80 -8.83 -3.14 14.41
CA ASN A 80 -7.52 -3.74 14.30
C ASN A 80 -6.43 -2.91 14.99
N PHE A 81 -6.51 -1.58 14.89
CA PHE A 81 -5.59 -0.66 15.55
C PHE A 81 -5.70 -0.74 17.08
N ILE A 82 -6.92 -0.72 17.62
CA ILE A 82 -7.17 -0.84 19.06
C ILE A 82 -6.64 -2.17 19.62
N LEU A 83 -6.77 -3.26 18.85
CA LEU A 83 -6.31 -4.59 19.26
C LEU A 83 -4.79 -4.79 19.07
N SER A 84 -4.11 -3.87 18.39
CA SER A 84 -2.67 -3.93 18.18
C SER A 84 -1.87 -3.32 19.34
N PRO A 85 -0.59 -3.69 19.50
CA PRO A 85 0.29 -3.05 20.48
C PRO A 85 0.54 -1.55 20.22
N TRP A 86 0.12 -1.02 19.07
CA TRP A 86 0.48 0.34 18.59
C TRP A 86 -0.73 1.26 18.40
N GLY A 87 -1.88 0.89 18.92
CA GLY A 87 -3.15 1.61 18.68
C GLY A 87 -3.11 3.10 19.03
N ASN A 88 -2.28 3.49 19.98
CA ASN A 88 -2.10 4.89 20.40
C ASN A 88 -1.41 5.78 19.33
N ARG A 89 -0.84 5.20 18.28
CA ARG A 89 -0.14 5.92 17.20
C ARG A 89 -0.82 5.79 15.83
N LEU A 90 -1.98 5.15 15.79
CA LEU A 90 -2.71 4.83 14.57
C LEU A 90 -4.10 5.50 14.61
N THR A 91 -4.42 6.26 13.58
CA THR A 91 -5.72 6.92 13.43
C THR A 91 -6.35 6.57 12.10
N ALA A 92 -7.54 5.95 12.10
CA ALA A 92 -8.30 5.67 10.89
C ALA A 92 -9.32 6.78 10.59
N ILE A 93 -9.25 7.33 9.38
CA ILE A 93 -10.02 8.47 8.88
C ILE A 93 -10.97 7.98 7.79
N CYS A 94 -12.26 8.29 7.93
CA CYS A 94 -13.26 8.02 6.89
C CYS A 94 -13.46 9.29 6.08
N ASP A 95 -12.83 9.37 4.91
CA ASP A 95 -12.94 10.54 4.04
C ASP A 95 -12.54 10.15 2.61
N ASP A 96 -12.96 10.98 1.64
CA ASP A 96 -12.43 10.94 0.29
C ASP A 96 -10.99 11.48 0.28
N PHE A 97 -10.07 10.73 -0.28
CA PHE A 97 -8.65 11.10 -0.29
C PHE A 97 -8.39 12.44 -1.00
N LEU A 98 -9.10 12.72 -2.10
CA LEU A 98 -8.88 13.97 -2.86
C LEU A 98 -9.44 15.17 -2.09
N ALA A 99 -10.57 15.02 -1.42
CA ALA A 99 -11.12 16.03 -0.52
C ALA A 99 -10.14 16.29 0.63
N TYR A 100 -9.68 15.24 1.29
CA TYR A 100 -8.68 15.33 2.35
C TYR A 100 -7.39 16.02 1.87
N ALA A 101 -6.83 15.62 0.71
CA ALA A 101 -5.61 16.19 0.17
C ALA A 101 -5.77 17.68 -0.20
N SER A 102 -6.97 18.12 -0.57
CA SER A 102 -7.25 19.52 -0.92
C SER A 102 -7.34 20.44 0.29
N GLN A 103 -7.80 19.92 1.44
CA GLN A 103 -8.13 20.71 2.63
C GLN A 103 -7.08 20.58 3.75
N SER A 104 -6.34 19.46 3.79
CA SER A 104 -5.41 19.17 4.87
C SER A 104 -4.15 20.02 4.82
N THR A 105 -3.75 20.54 5.97
CA THR A 105 -2.46 21.19 6.20
C THR A 105 -1.39 20.19 6.67
N GLN A 106 -1.78 18.94 6.95
CA GLN A 106 -0.84 17.91 7.37
C GLN A 106 0.16 17.59 6.25
N ARG A 107 1.37 17.25 6.66
CA ARG A 107 2.43 16.80 5.75
C ARG A 107 3.00 15.47 6.23
N TYR A 108 3.42 14.63 5.30
CA TYR A 108 3.86 13.27 5.56
C TYR A 108 5.26 13.03 5.04
N ASP A 109 6.03 12.26 5.80
CA ASP A 109 7.37 11.80 5.39
C ASP A 109 7.28 10.56 4.53
N LEU A 110 6.23 9.77 4.75
CA LEU A 110 5.94 8.57 3.97
C LEU A 110 4.44 8.49 3.68
N ILE A 111 4.10 8.33 2.40
CA ILE A 111 2.74 7.99 1.97
C ILE A 111 2.79 6.61 1.34
N VAL A 112 1.93 5.71 1.79
CA VAL A 112 1.83 4.35 1.25
C VAL A 112 0.46 4.11 0.64
N SER A 113 0.38 3.26 -0.39
CA SER A 113 -0.90 2.83 -0.96
C SER A 113 -0.78 1.50 -1.69
N ASN A 114 -1.81 0.70 -1.58
CA ASN A 114 -2.11 -0.41 -2.50
C ASN A 114 -3.43 -0.07 -3.21
N PRO A 115 -3.41 0.83 -4.22
CA PRO A 115 -4.62 1.32 -4.84
C PRO A 115 -5.33 0.22 -5.65
N PRO A 116 -6.64 0.29 -5.84
CA PRO A 116 -7.34 -0.63 -6.73
C PRO A 116 -6.91 -0.38 -8.19
N TYR A 117 -6.60 -1.48 -8.93
CA TYR A 117 -6.11 -1.43 -10.32
C TYR A 117 -7.20 -1.83 -11.31
N PHE A 118 -8.39 -1.38 -11.17
CA PHE A 118 -9.44 -1.72 -12.12
C PHE A 118 -9.24 -0.92 -13.41
N THR A 119 -8.64 -1.54 -14.43
CA THR A 119 -8.82 -1.13 -15.82
C THR A 119 -10.12 -1.79 -16.32
N GLU A 120 -10.91 -1.09 -17.11
CA GLU A 120 -12.17 -1.58 -17.67
C GLU A 120 -12.01 -2.93 -18.37
N ASP A 121 -10.81 -3.21 -18.90
CA ASP A 121 -10.48 -4.44 -19.64
C ASP A 121 -10.22 -5.68 -18.77
N THR A 122 -10.10 -5.55 -17.44
CA THR A 122 -9.71 -6.67 -16.54
C THR A 122 -10.84 -7.19 -15.67
N LEU A 123 -12.01 -6.60 -15.73
CA LEU A 123 -13.17 -7.02 -14.94
C LEU A 123 -14.03 -8.02 -15.70
N SER A 124 -14.42 -9.11 -15.03
CA SER A 124 -15.52 -9.95 -15.52
C SER A 124 -16.81 -9.10 -15.65
N PRO A 125 -17.76 -9.44 -16.54
CA PRO A 125 -19.00 -8.68 -16.71
C PRO A 125 -19.77 -8.45 -15.40
N ASP A 126 -19.71 -9.41 -14.46
CA ASP A 126 -20.36 -9.29 -13.16
C ASP A 126 -19.55 -8.40 -12.20
N ALA A 127 -18.22 -8.40 -12.27
CA ALA A 127 -17.35 -7.51 -11.53
C ALA A 127 -17.42 -6.07 -12.05
N GLN A 128 -17.61 -5.88 -13.37
CA GLN A 128 -17.88 -4.57 -13.99
C GLN A 128 -19.20 -3.98 -13.48
N ARG A 129 -20.27 -4.79 -13.39
CA ARG A 129 -21.55 -4.35 -12.86
C ARG A 129 -21.53 -4.03 -11.35
N ALA A 130 -20.76 -4.79 -10.58
CA ALA A 130 -20.55 -4.55 -9.15
C ALA A 130 -19.68 -3.31 -8.92
N SER A 131 -18.64 -3.12 -9.71
CA SER A 131 -17.76 -1.95 -9.73
C SER A 131 -18.52 -0.67 -10.10
N ALA A 132 -19.36 -0.70 -11.13
CA ALA A 132 -20.16 0.43 -11.56
C ALA A 132 -21.20 0.90 -10.51
N ARG A 133 -21.55 0.05 -9.55
CA ARG A 133 -22.52 0.38 -8.49
C ARG A 133 -21.88 0.95 -7.22
N ASN A 134 -20.58 0.73 -6.98
CA ASN A 134 -19.96 1.00 -5.66
C ASN A 134 -18.55 1.60 -5.70
N THR A 135 -18.01 1.99 -6.86
CA THR A 135 -16.60 2.42 -6.88
C THR A 135 -16.45 3.79 -7.50
N VAL A 136 -16.30 4.79 -6.65
CA VAL A 136 -15.49 5.97 -7.00
C VAL A 136 -14.05 5.47 -7.05
N SER A 137 -13.58 5.02 -8.22
CA SER A 137 -12.19 4.60 -8.39
C SER A 137 -11.32 5.86 -8.28
N LEU A 138 -10.37 5.85 -7.36
CA LEU A 138 -9.36 6.91 -7.27
C LEU A 138 -8.38 6.77 -8.47
N PRO A 139 -8.41 7.68 -9.47
CA PRO A 139 -7.50 7.58 -10.60
C PRO A 139 -6.05 7.70 -10.14
N LEU A 140 -5.14 6.92 -10.72
CA LEU A 140 -3.73 6.92 -10.33
C LEU A 140 -3.07 8.30 -10.45
N GLN A 141 -3.41 9.07 -11.48
CA GLN A 141 -2.90 10.45 -11.61
C GLN A 141 -3.37 11.31 -10.43
N SER A 142 -4.65 11.26 -10.09
CA SER A 142 -5.20 12.03 -8.95
C SER A 142 -4.61 11.57 -7.61
N LEU A 143 -4.32 10.27 -7.47
CA LEU A 143 -3.60 9.74 -6.30
C LEU A 143 -2.21 10.36 -6.20
N ILE A 144 -1.43 10.38 -7.29
CA ILE A 144 -0.07 10.98 -7.32
C ILE A 144 -0.14 12.46 -6.97
N ASP A 145 -1.04 13.21 -7.59
CA ASP A 145 -1.18 14.66 -7.39
C ASP A 145 -1.58 14.98 -5.94
N GLY A 146 -2.51 14.22 -5.38
CA GLY A 146 -2.90 14.33 -3.97
C GLY A 146 -1.75 13.98 -3.02
N CYS A 147 -1.02 12.91 -3.30
CA CYS A 147 0.16 12.53 -2.53
C CYS A 147 1.25 13.60 -2.58
N GLN A 148 1.55 14.14 -3.78
CA GLN A 148 2.53 15.22 -3.93
C GLN A 148 2.19 16.43 -3.06
N ARG A 149 0.91 16.80 -3.01
CA ARG A 149 0.43 17.93 -2.21
C ARG A 149 0.65 17.73 -0.71
N LEU A 150 0.50 16.50 -0.23
CA LEU A 150 0.61 16.14 1.19
C LEU A 150 2.03 15.73 1.61
N LEU A 151 2.95 15.55 0.67
CA LEU A 151 4.28 15.05 0.96
C LEU A 151 5.21 16.17 1.48
N ASN A 152 6.05 15.85 2.45
CA ASN A 152 7.18 16.68 2.85
C ASN A 152 8.23 16.77 1.73
N PRO A 153 9.07 17.84 1.67
CA PRO A 153 10.07 18.00 0.61
C PRO A 153 11.03 16.82 0.41
N ASN A 154 11.34 16.09 1.49
CA ASN A 154 12.17 14.88 1.48
C ASN A 154 11.35 13.60 1.65
N GLY A 155 10.05 13.68 1.52
CA GLY A 155 9.14 12.55 1.71
C GLY A 155 9.20 11.56 0.55
N ILE A 156 8.64 10.38 0.80
CA ILE A 156 8.60 9.29 -0.14
C ILE A 156 7.16 8.77 -0.26
N ILE A 157 6.71 8.55 -1.50
CA ILE A 157 5.51 7.77 -1.77
C ILE A 157 5.95 6.34 -2.08
N CYS A 158 5.38 5.35 -1.39
CA CYS A 158 5.58 3.94 -1.68
C CYS A 158 4.25 3.30 -2.05
N LEU A 159 4.12 2.86 -3.29
CA LEU A 159 2.91 2.19 -3.77
C LEU A 159 3.25 1.04 -4.71
N ILE A 160 2.27 0.19 -4.99
CA ILE A 160 2.43 -0.96 -5.88
C ILE A 160 1.50 -0.80 -7.08
N THR A 161 1.90 -1.29 -8.25
CA THR A 161 1.07 -1.36 -9.46
C THR A 161 1.29 -2.70 -10.18
N PRO A 162 0.35 -3.12 -11.06
CA PRO A 162 0.64 -4.14 -12.05
C PRO A 162 1.85 -3.74 -12.91
N TYR A 163 2.67 -4.72 -13.30
CA TYR A 163 3.84 -4.48 -14.16
C TYR A 163 3.42 -3.97 -15.54
N SER A 164 2.27 -4.42 -16.05
CA SER A 164 1.75 -4.06 -17.38
C SER A 164 1.55 -2.56 -17.57
N ILE A 165 1.20 -1.83 -16.51
CA ILE A 165 1.01 -0.37 -16.58
C ILE A 165 2.27 0.42 -16.16
N GLY A 166 3.38 -0.26 -15.91
CA GLY A 166 4.57 0.39 -15.35
C GLY A 166 5.11 1.56 -16.15
N LYS A 167 5.10 1.45 -17.49
CA LYS A 167 5.55 2.55 -18.38
C LYS A 167 4.64 3.78 -18.29
N SER A 168 3.33 3.59 -18.38
CA SER A 168 2.36 4.70 -18.28
C SER A 168 2.39 5.32 -16.89
N PHE A 169 2.52 4.51 -15.84
CA PHE A 169 2.64 5.00 -14.48
C PHE A 169 3.90 5.86 -14.26
N ALA A 170 5.06 5.44 -14.78
CA ALA A 170 6.28 6.24 -14.72
C ALA A 170 6.15 7.60 -15.43
N LEU A 171 5.39 7.66 -16.54
CA LEU A 171 5.07 8.92 -17.20
C LEU A 171 4.15 9.80 -16.35
N MET A 172 3.14 9.24 -15.67
CA MET A 172 2.28 9.99 -14.75
C MET A 172 3.11 10.61 -13.61
N VAL A 173 4.03 9.86 -13.02
CA VAL A 173 4.96 10.36 -11.98
C VAL A 173 5.78 11.54 -12.49
N LYS A 174 6.32 11.42 -13.72
CA LYS A 174 7.10 12.49 -14.35
C LYS A 174 6.26 13.73 -14.64
N HIS A 175 5.02 13.56 -15.12
CA HIS A 175 4.11 14.68 -15.39
C HIS A 175 3.72 15.42 -14.11
N ALA A 176 3.63 14.72 -12.97
CA ALA A 176 3.46 15.34 -11.66
C ALA A 176 4.74 16.05 -11.15
N GLY A 177 5.81 16.13 -11.92
CA GLY A 177 7.07 16.75 -11.49
C GLY A 177 7.81 15.95 -10.41
N MET A 178 7.52 14.66 -10.30
CA MET A 178 8.14 13.77 -9.33
C MET A 178 9.12 12.79 -9.99
N HIS A 179 9.95 12.16 -9.17
CA HIS A 179 11.02 11.28 -9.62
C HIS A 179 10.89 9.89 -8.99
N VAL A 180 11.12 8.86 -9.79
CA VAL A 180 11.18 7.49 -9.30
C VAL A 180 12.56 7.23 -8.69
N ALA A 181 12.64 7.06 -7.38
CA ALA A 181 13.87 6.73 -6.68
C ALA A 181 14.23 5.24 -6.76
N GLN A 182 13.21 4.36 -6.69
CA GLN A 182 13.42 2.92 -6.78
C GLN A 182 12.20 2.23 -7.39
N CYS A 183 12.48 1.19 -8.19
CA CYS A 183 11.51 0.20 -8.66
C CYS A 183 11.91 -1.17 -8.13
N LEU A 184 11.04 -1.81 -7.35
CA LEU A 184 11.17 -3.22 -7.01
C LEU A 184 10.25 -4.01 -7.93
N ILE A 185 10.84 -4.68 -8.93
CA ILE A 185 10.14 -5.50 -9.92
C ILE A 185 9.94 -6.89 -9.34
N VAL A 186 8.67 -7.34 -9.27
CA VAL A 186 8.30 -8.57 -8.58
C VAL A 186 7.83 -9.63 -9.58
N LYS A 187 8.38 -10.84 -9.43
CA LYS A 187 7.97 -12.07 -10.12
C LYS A 187 7.44 -13.08 -9.11
N GLY A 188 6.46 -13.88 -9.51
CA GLY A 188 5.96 -14.98 -8.69
C GLY A 188 7.01 -16.08 -8.56
N THR A 189 7.56 -16.57 -9.68
CA THR A 189 8.60 -17.60 -9.77
C THR A 189 9.71 -17.16 -10.73
N PRO A 190 10.89 -17.81 -10.75
CA PRO A 190 12.01 -17.43 -11.62
C PRO A 190 11.66 -17.41 -13.13
N GLY A 191 10.85 -18.34 -13.58
CA GLY A 191 10.42 -18.43 -14.99
C GLY A 191 9.19 -17.58 -15.35
N ALA A 192 8.54 -16.95 -14.38
CA ALA A 192 7.37 -16.13 -14.64
C ALA A 192 7.75 -14.73 -15.15
N GLU A 193 6.84 -14.12 -15.92
CA GLU A 193 6.94 -12.71 -16.26
C GLU A 193 6.73 -11.84 -15.02
N PRO A 194 7.33 -10.62 -14.98
CA PRO A 194 7.06 -9.67 -13.91
C PRO A 194 5.57 -9.37 -13.78
N SER A 195 5.05 -9.36 -12.56
CA SER A 195 3.63 -9.17 -12.29
C SER A 195 3.32 -7.84 -11.59
N ARG A 196 4.25 -7.33 -10.77
CA ARG A 196 4.07 -6.12 -9.97
C ARG A 196 5.32 -5.27 -9.97
N ILE A 197 5.15 -3.98 -9.66
CA ILE A 197 6.24 -3.06 -9.32
C ILE A 197 5.86 -2.34 -8.02
N VAL A 198 6.74 -2.40 -7.02
CA VAL A 198 6.67 -1.48 -5.86
C VAL A 198 7.56 -0.29 -6.17
N TRP A 199 6.95 0.88 -6.14
CA TRP A 199 7.56 2.15 -6.48
C TRP A 199 7.94 2.93 -5.23
N HIS A 200 9.11 3.57 -5.26
CA HIS A 200 9.46 4.63 -4.33
C HIS A 200 9.64 5.91 -5.12
N ILE A 201 8.80 6.90 -4.84
CA ILE A 201 8.68 8.14 -5.59
C ILE A 201 8.98 9.30 -4.64
N THR A 202 9.72 10.29 -5.12
CA THR A 202 10.16 11.45 -4.34
C THR A 202 10.05 12.73 -5.17
N PRO A 203 9.83 13.90 -4.55
CA PRO A 203 9.92 15.18 -5.24
C PRO A 203 11.37 15.55 -5.63
N SER A 204 12.37 14.99 -4.96
CA SER A 204 13.77 15.30 -5.21
C SER A 204 14.32 14.58 -6.44
N HIS A 205 15.07 15.28 -7.27
CA HIS A 205 15.74 14.68 -8.43
C HIS A 205 16.70 13.58 -7.99
N THR A 206 16.59 12.40 -8.61
CA THR A 206 17.41 11.23 -8.26
C THR A 206 17.53 10.26 -9.44
N THR A 207 18.55 9.41 -9.41
CA THR A 207 18.69 8.30 -10.33
C THR A 207 17.88 7.10 -9.86
N THR A 208 17.06 6.54 -10.73
CA THR A 208 16.22 5.38 -10.44
C THR A 208 17.08 4.12 -10.18
N ARG A 209 16.83 3.46 -9.05
CA ARG A 209 17.41 2.16 -8.72
C ARG A 209 16.44 1.05 -9.08
N PHE A 210 16.87 0.08 -9.86
CA PHE A 210 16.08 -1.10 -10.19
C PHE A 210 16.50 -2.28 -9.31
N ARG A 211 15.51 -2.93 -8.70
CA ARG A 211 15.68 -4.16 -7.91
C ARG A 211 14.70 -5.21 -8.40
N HIS A 212 15.05 -6.46 -8.24
CA HIS A 212 14.22 -7.60 -8.60
C HIS A 212 13.94 -8.45 -7.38
N LEU A 213 12.72 -8.94 -7.26
CA LEU A 213 12.28 -9.86 -6.24
C LEU A 213 11.54 -11.03 -6.90
N VAL A 214 11.97 -12.23 -6.60
CA VAL A 214 11.21 -13.45 -6.90
C VAL A 214 10.61 -13.95 -5.60
N ILE A 215 9.30 -14.24 -5.59
CA ILE A 215 8.60 -14.65 -4.37
C ILE A 215 8.93 -16.09 -4.02
N GLU A 216 8.71 -17.02 -4.95
CA GLU A 216 8.86 -18.46 -4.73
C GLU A 216 9.83 -19.08 -5.74
N LEU A 217 10.61 -20.05 -5.29
CA LEU A 217 11.40 -20.93 -6.18
C LEU A 217 10.50 -22.03 -6.76
N ALA A 218 9.60 -22.56 -5.95
CA ALA A 218 8.56 -23.50 -6.26
C ALA A 218 7.39 -23.28 -5.31
N ARG A 219 6.23 -23.86 -5.57
CA ARG A 219 5.03 -23.67 -4.74
C ARG A 219 5.31 -23.92 -3.25
N GLY A 220 5.19 -22.88 -2.44
CA GLY A 220 5.42 -22.92 -0.99
C GLY A 220 6.90 -22.88 -0.57
N VAL A 221 7.85 -22.75 -1.52
CA VAL A 221 9.28 -22.60 -1.25
C VAL A 221 9.70 -21.17 -1.59
N TYR A 222 9.75 -20.33 -0.59
CA TYR A 222 10.06 -18.90 -0.76
C TYR A 222 11.55 -18.64 -0.98
N THR A 223 11.86 -17.60 -1.74
CA THR A 223 13.24 -17.17 -1.95
C THR A 223 13.84 -16.54 -0.69
N PRO A 224 15.17 -16.63 -0.48
CA PRO A 224 15.84 -15.94 0.63
C PRO A 224 15.55 -14.44 0.65
N GLN A 225 15.44 -13.79 -0.52
CA GLN A 225 15.15 -12.37 -0.65
C GLN A 225 13.73 -12.04 -0.15
N TYR A 226 12.72 -12.85 -0.51
CA TYR A 226 11.36 -12.66 -0.04
C TYR A 226 11.23 -12.94 1.45
N ILE A 227 11.88 -14.00 1.95
CA ILE A 227 11.97 -14.29 3.38
C ILE A 227 12.60 -13.11 4.12
N SER A 228 13.75 -12.61 3.67
CA SER A 228 14.41 -11.44 4.28
C SER A 228 13.52 -10.22 4.36
N LEU A 229 12.68 -9.99 3.35
CA LEU A 229 11.74 -8.88 3.30
C LEU A 229 10.56 -9.06 4.27
N THR A 230 10.06 -10.29 4.43
CA THR A 230 8.75 -10.54 5.06
C THR A 230 8.81 -11.35 6.36
N HIS A 231 9.97 -11.93 6.74
CA HIS A 231 10.12 -12.81 7.90
C HIS A 231 9.67 -12.17 9.23
N ARG A 232 9.75 -10.84 9.35
CA ARG A 232 9.30 -10.14 10.56
C ARG A 232 7.78 -10.18 10.75
N PHE A 233 7.05 -10.51 9.68
CA PHE A 233 5.59 -10.47 9.65
C PHE A 233 4.96 -11.86 9.68
N TYR A 234 5.31 -12.74 8.74
CA TYR A 234 4.67 -14.04 8.59
C TYR A 234 5.09 -15.05 9.67
N LEU A 235 4.12 -15.84 10.16
CA LEU A 235 4.36 -16.83 11.23
C LEU A 235 5.34 -17.93 10.85
N LYS A 236 5.38 -18.33 9.60
CA LYS A 236 6.16 -19.47 9.09
C LYS A 236 7.30 -19.08 8.16
N MET A 237 7.89 -17.91 8.37
CA MET A 237 9.06 -17.44 7.64
C MET A 237 10.19 -17.04 8.57
#